data_afcd96d5a10cb7473bb429a737674efd
#
_entry.id   afcd96d5a10cb7473bb429a737674efd
#
_cell.length_a   1.000
_cell.length_b   1.000
_cell.length_c   1.000
_cell.angle_alpha   90.00
_cell.angle_beta   90.00
_cell.angle_gamma   90.00
#
_symmetry.space_group_name_H-M   'P 1'
#
loop_
_entity.id
_entity.type
_entity.pdbx_description
1 polymer ?
#
loop_
_entity_poly.entity_id
_entity_poly.type
_entity_poly.pdbx_seq_one_letter_code
_entity_poly.pdbx_strand_id
1 'polypeptide(L)'
;MTRRNTEQAPMDINGSLPTAFCSWSGGKDSCFACFRAMKEYDVVQLVHMAVRDDAQTGFDAVDEILVAQARSMGIPLIRRRVDWESYEPTYRETLSTVESNTGVFGNVTGPELRAWVDDLCDDLDLTPVYPLWDGNPIELYRSFIERGFEARIVKIDAERVADRWLGAPLDEEFLDYLLANDLHPMGEFGEYHTVTIDGPLFETRIPIRITGRTTDDSALIATVELDD
;
A
#
# COMPACT_ATOMS: atom_id res chain seq x y z
N MET A 1 3.97 -5.14 32.42
CA MET A 1 4.66 -3.86 32.07
C MET A 1 6.02 -4.22 31.50
N THR A 2 6.11 -4.45 30.22
CA THR A 2 7.38 -4.68 29.53
C THR A 2 7.52 -3.53 28.52
N ARG A 3 8.39 -2.58 28.81
CA ARG A 3 8.76 -1.49 27.90
C ARG A 3 9.43 -2.18 26.70
N ARG A 4 8.79 -2.17 25.52
CA ARG A 4 9.48 -2.47 24.28
C ARG A 4 10.44 -1.30 24.02
N ASN A 5 11.73 -1.58 24.12
CA ASN A 5 12.77 -0.74 23.58
C ASN A 5 12.49 -0.61 22.08
N THR A 6 12.20 0.59 21.61
CA THR A 6 12.39 0.96 20.22
C THR A 6 13.90 1.03 19.99
N GLU A 7 14.53 -0.10 19.71
CA GLU A 7 15.87 -0.09 19.14
C GLU A 7 15.75 0.59 17.77
N GLN A 8 16.37 1.75 17.64
CA GLN A 8 16.56 2.39 16.34
C GLN A 8 17.36 1.43 15.47
N ALA A 9 16.97 1.31 14.18
CA ALA A 9 17.73 0.51 13.24
C ALA A 9 19.22 0.93 13.28
N PRO A 10 20.15 -0.03 13.32
CA PRO A 10 21.56 0.30 13.43
C PRO A 10 22.00 1.07 12.17
N MET A 11 22.53 2.28 12.35
CA MET A 11 23.18 3.02 11.27
C MET A 11 24.37 2.19 10.75
N ASP A 12 24.61 2.24 9.46
CA ASP A 12 25.78 1.61 8.87
C ASP A 12 27.10 2.26 9.38
N ILE A 13 28.24 1.66 9.04
CA ILE A 13 29.58 2.15 9.45
C ILE A 13 29.89 3.57 8.95
N ASN A 14 29.11 4.12 7.99
CA ASN A 14 29.25 5.47 7.43
C ASN A 14 28.24 6.44 8.03
N GLY A 15 27.34 5.99 8.91
CA GLY A 15 26.29 6.81 9.54
C GLY A 15 25.06 7.05 8.64
N SER A 16 24.92 6.30 7.52
CA SER A 16 23.71 6.27 6.67
C SER A 16 22.67 5.32 7.24
N LEU A 17 21.39 5.54 6.88
CA LEU A 17 20.33 4.61 7.22
C LEU A 17 20.50 3.33 6.41
N PRO A 18 20.16 2.15 6.98
CA PRO A 18 20.14 0.91 6.23
C PRO A 18 19.13 0.99 5.09
N THR A 19 19.45 0.40 3.94
CA THR A 19 18.55 0.39 2.79
C THR A 19 17.38 -0.56 3.00
N ALA A 20 16.22 -0.23 2.39
CA ALA A 20 15.05 -1.11 2.34
C ALA A 20 14.39 -1.04 0.96
N PHE A 21 13.69 -2.12 0.57
CA PHE A 21 12.66 -2.05 -0.45
C PHE A 21 11.27 -1.94 0.19
N CYS A 22 10.29 -1.45 -0.54
CA CYS A 22 8.90 -1.40 -0.07
C CYS A 22 7.99 -2.18 -1.03
N SER A 23 7.22 -3.14 -0.48
CA SER A 23 6.10 -3.77 -1.20
C SER A 23 5.02 -2.71 -1.45
N TRP A 24 4.73 -2.44 -2.74
CA TRP A 24 4.00 -1.24 -3.16
C TRP A 24 2.71 -1.56 -3.89
N SER A 25 1.59 -1.15 -3.33
CA SER A 25 0.27 -1.18 -3.98
C SER A 25 -0.21 0.19 -4.44
N GLY A 26 0.45 1.28 -4.03
CA GLY A 26 0.04 2.66 -4.27
C GLY A 26 -1.18 3.11 -3.47
N GLY A 27 -1.75 2.22 -2.65
CA GLY A 27 -2.83 2.53 -1.72
C GLY A 27 -2.32 3.10 -0.39
N LYS A 28 -3.27 3.47 0.47
CA LYS A 28 -2.98 4.11 1.76
C LYS A 28 -1.99 3.35 2.63
N ASP A 29 -2.11 2.00 2.68
CA ASP A 29 -1.33 1.18 3.62
C ASP A 29 0.14 1.10 3.19
N SER A 30 0.42 0.80 1.92
CA SER A 30 1.78 0.78 1.40
C SER A 30 2.45 2.16 1.47
N CYS A 31 1.72 3.23 1.14
CA CYS A 31 2.22 4.60 1.26
C CYS A 31 2.54 4.96 2.72
N PHE A 32 1.64 4.65 3.65
CA PHE A 32 1.85 5.00 5.05
C PHE A 32 2.93 4.15 5.72
N ALA A 33 3.03 2.87 5.36
CA ALA A 33 4.11 2.01 5.81
C ALA A 33 5.47 2.50 5.32
N CYS A 34 5.59 2.84 4.04
CA CYS A 34 6.78 3.42 3.45
C CYS A 34 7.20 4.71 4.17
N PHE A 35 6.28 5.65 4.34
CA PHE A 35 6.52 6.90 5.08
C PHE A 35 7.02 6.68 6.51
N ARG A 36 6.43 5.71 7.21
CA ARG A 36 6.87 5.39 8.57
C ARG A 36 8.26 4.75 8.60
N ALA A 37 8.51 3.85 7.64
CA ALA A 37 9.80 3.17 7.51
C ALA A 37 10.95 4.11 7.14
N MET A 38 10.71 5.16 6.34
CA MET A 38 11.73 6.15 5.94
C MET A 38 12.32 6.96 7.09
N LYS A 39 11.83 6.81 8.31
CA LYS A 39 12.46 7.37 9.52
C LYS A 39 13.68 6.58 9.99
N GLU A 40 13.74 5.31 9.61
CA GLU A 40 14.73 4.35 10.09
C GLU A 40 15.50 3.67 8.93
N TYR A 41 14.96 3.76 7.72
CA TYR A 41 15.51 3.13 6.51
C TYR A 41 15.55 4.11 5.34
N ASP A 42 16.54 3.95 4.48
CA ASP A 42 16.59 4.55 3.15
C ASP A 42 15.84 3.61 2.17
N VAL A 43 14.61 3.97 1.79
CA VAL A 43 13.81 3.17 0.87
C VAL A 43 14.28 3.42 -0.55
N VAL A 44 15.04 2.49 -1.11
CA VAL A 44 15.72 2.61 -2.41
C VAL A 44 14.97 1.94 -3.57
N GLN A 45 13.93 1.15 -3.29
CA GLN A 45 13.21 0.37 -4.30
C GLN A 45 11.74 0.18 -3.91
N LEU A 46 10.83 0.35 -4.87
CA LEU A 46 9.43 -0.09 -4.76
C LEU A 46 9.23 -1.38 -5.57
N VAL A 47 8.45 -2.33 -5.05
CA VAL A 47 8.15 -3.61 -5.71
C VAL A 47 6.64 -3.80 -5.79
N HIS A 48 6.10 -3.88 -7.00
CA HIS A 48 4.68 -4.09 -7.27
C HIS A 48 4.42 -5.37 -8.05
N MET A 49 3.51 -6.20 -7.54
CA MET A 49 3.02 -7.41 -8.18
C MET A 49 1.59 -7.18 -8.67
N ALA A 50 1.42 -6.96 -9.96
CA ALA A 50 0.11 -6.76 -10.58
C ALA A 50 -0.50 -8.12 -10.93
N VAL A 51 -1.48 -8.56 -10.14
CA VAL A 51 -2.22 -9.78 -10.47
C VAL A 51 -3.15 -9.48 -11.65
N ARG A 52 -3.03 -10.28 -12.69
CA ARG A 52 -3.91 -10.22 -13.85
C ARG A 52 -5.23 -10.91 -13.46
N ASP A 53 -6.26 -10.10 -13.26
CA ASP A 53 -7.62 -10.60 -13.15
C ASP A 53 -8.33 -10.31 -14.49
N ASP A 54 -8.88 -11.33 -15.15
CA ASP A 54 -9.45 -11.21 -16.50
C ASP A 54 -10.64 -10.23 -16.59
N ALA A 55 -11.22 -9.87 -15.43
CA ALA A 55 -12.32 -8.91 -15.32
C ALA A 55 -11.86 -7.43 -15.24
N GLN A 56 -10.57 -7.14 -15.05
CA GLN A 56 -10.10 -5.77 -14.83
C GLN A 56 -9.48 -5.17 -16.10
N THR A 57 -10.28 -4.51 -16.91
CA THR A 57 -9.83 -3.71 -18.07
C THR A 57 -9.10 -2.40 -17.69
N GLY A 58 -8.85 -2.16 -16.39
CA GLY A 58 -8.23 -0.94 -15.87
C GLY A 58 -6.76 -1.07 -15.46
N PHE A 59 -6.09 -2.19 -15.71
CA PHE A 59 -4.71 -2.44 -15.26
C PHE A 59 -3.68 -1.43 -15.78
N ASP A 60 -3.79 -1.03 -17.03
CA ASP A 60 -2.81 -0.10 -17.62
C ASP A 60 -2.90 1.28 -16.96
N ALA A 61 -4.09 1.73 -16.61
CA ALA A 61 -4.29 3.02 -15.93
C ALA A 61 -3.77 3.02 -14.48
N VAL A 62 -4.00 1.94 -13.72
CA VAL A 62 -3.43 1.78 -12.37
C VAL A 62 -1.90 1.71 -12.44
N ASP A 63 -1.35 0.97 -13.41
CA ASP A 63 0.09 0.89 -13.66
C ASP A 63 0.71 2.27 -13.93
N GLU A 64 0.05 3.13 -14.69
CA GLU A 64 0.50 4.50 -14.97
C GLU A 64 0.52 5.37 -13.69
N ILE A 65 -0.50 5.23 -12.85
CA ILE A 65 -0.55 5.93 -11.56
C ILE A 65 0.60 5.48 -10.65
N LEU A 66 0.89 4.19 -10.56
CA LEU A 66 2.02 3.69 -9.76
C LEU A 66 3.36 4.19 -10.29
N VAL A 67 3.51 4.31 -11.61
CA VAL A 67 4.71 4.93 -12.22
C VAL A 67 4.80 6.41 -11.87
N ALA A 68 3.68 7.14 -11.90
CA ALA A 68 3.65 8.55 -11.52
C ALA A 68 3.99 8.74 -10.03
N GLN A 69 3.46 7.88 -9.15
CA GLN A 69 3.82 7.86 -7.73
C GLN A 69 5.33 7.65 -7.53
N ALA A 70 5.89 6.60 -8.14
CA ALA A 70 7.31 6.26 -8.03
C ALA A 70 8.22 7.41 -8.54
N ARG A 71 7.84 8.05 -9.66
CA ARG A 71 8.53 9.23 -10.18
C ARG A 71 8.46 10.41 -9.23
N SER A 72 7.28 10.68 -8.66
CA SER A 72 7.10 11.78 -7.69
C SER A 72 7.86 11.53 -6.38
N MET A 73 8.11 10.27 -6.03
CA MET A 73 8.95 9.89 -4.88
C MET A 73 10.45 9.86 -5.20
N GLY A 74 10.83 9.85 -6.48
CA GLY A 74 12.22 9.65 -6.90
C GLY A 74 12.75 8.23 -6.63
N ILE A 75 11.88 7.25 -6.41
CA ILE A 75 12.25 5.88 -6.05
C ILE A 75 11.96 4.94 -7.23
N PRO A 76 12.92 4.12 -7.69
CA PRO A 76 12.71 3.14 -8.75
C PRO A 76 11.60 2.13 -8.41
N LEU A 77 10.78 1.77 -9.41
CA LEU A 77 9.69 0.82 -9.28
C LEU A 77 9.92 -0.43 -10.13
N ILE A 78 10.02 -1.59 -9.50
CA ILE A 78 9.91 -2.89 -10.15
C ILE A 78 8.43 -3.26 -10.24
N ARG A 79 7.98 -3.62 -11.45
CA ARG A 79 6.61 -4.11 -11.67
C ARG A 79 6.67 -5.47 -12.34
N ARG A 80 5.82 -6.39 -11.88
CA ARG A 80 5.63 -7.70 -12.50
C ARG A 80 4.15 -7.95 -12.71
N ARG A 81 3.78 -8.43 -13.89
CA ARG A 81 2.42 -8.91 -14.18
C ARG A 81 2.38 -10.41 -14.00
N VAL A 82 1.49 -10.89 -13.16
CA VAL A 82 1.37 -12.29 -12.77
C VAL A 82 -0.10 -12.72 -12.76
N ASP A 83 -0.33 -14.01 -12.83
CA ASP A 83 -1.57 -14.65 -12.40
C ASP A 83 -1.38 -15.22 -10.98
N TRP A 84 -2.44 -15.74 -10.37
CA TRP A 84 -2.37 -16.29 -9.02
C TRP A 84 -1.44 -17.52 -8.92
N GLU A 85 -1.31 -18.33 -9.99
CA GLU A 85 -0.44 -19.51 -9.98
C GLU A 85 1.04 -19.10 -10.00
N SER A 86 1.38 -18.06 -10.73
CA SER A 86 2.75 -17.54 -10.87
C SER A 86 3.12 -16.46 -9.85
N TYR A 87 2.18 -16.03 -8.99
CA TYR A 87 2.39 -14.92 -8.06
C TYR A 87 3.59 -15.16 -7.13
N GLU A 88 3.56 -16.21 -6.33
CA GLU A 88 4.62 -16.48 -5.37
C GLU A 88 5.97 -16.75 -6.02
N PRO A 89 6.10 -17.66 -7.03
CA PRO A 89 7.38 -17.87 -7.70
C PRO A 89 7.97 -16.59 -8.30
N THR A 90 7.14 -15.76 -8.96
CA THR A 90 7.60 -14.51 -9.56
C THR A 90 7.96 -13.48 -8.50
N TYR A 91 7.24 -13.46 -7.37
CA TYR A 91 7.58 -12.57 -6.25
C TYR A 91 8.92 -12.95 -5.64
N ARG A 92 9.17 -14.24 -5.38
CA ARG A 92 10.47 -14.78 -4.92
C ARG A 92 11.60 -14.40 -5.87
N GLU A 93 11.42 -14.63 -7.17
CA GLU A 93 12.40 -14.24 -8.19
C GLU A 93 12.65 -12.72 -8.15
N THR A 94 11.61 -11.92 -8.07
CA THR A 94 11.74 -10.46 -8.03
C THR A 94 12.48 -9.99 -6.78
N LEU A 95 12.12 -10.49 -5.60
CA LEU A 95 12.78 -10.13 -4.35
C LEU A 95 14.25 -10.57 -4.30
N SER A 96 14.63 -11.66 -4.98
CA SER A 96 16.03 -12.08 -5.09
C SER A 96 16.90 -11.12 -5.92
N THR A 97 16.29 -10.17 -6.65
CA THR A 97 16.99 -9.16 -7.47
C THR A 97 17.08 -7.79 -6.81
N VAL A 98 16.40 -7.56 -5.68
CA VAL A 98 16.48 -6.28 -4.97
C VAL A 98 17.82 -6.12 -4.26
N GLU A 99 18.34 -4.90 -4.20
CA GLU A 99 19.65 -4.61 -3.62
C GLU A 99 19.65 -4.47 -2.08
N SER A 100 18.50 -4.72 -1.44
CA SER A 100 18.33 -4.57 0.01
C SER A 100 17.83 -5.87 0.64
N ASN A 101 18.34 -6.18 1.83
CA ASN A 101 17.87 -7.32 2.63
C ASN A 101 16.74 -6.95 3.60
N THR A 102 16.23 -5.74 3.56
CA THR A 102 15.09 -5.33 4.40
C THR A 102 13.89 -5.01 3.52
N GLY A 103 12.75 -5.63 3.82
CA GLY A 103 11.48 -5.41 3.12
C GLY A 103 10.45 -4.73 4.00
N VAL A 104 9.85 -3.65 3.52
CA VAL A 104 8.75 -2.93 4.18
C VAL A 104 7.43 -3.40 3.63
N PHE A 105 6.53 -3.85 4.52
CA PHE A 105 5.21 -4.37 4.17
C PHE A 105 4.11 -3.59 4.90
N GLY A 106 3.06 -3.23 4.16
CA GLY A 106 1.94 -2.39 4.64
C GLY A 106 0.84 -3.14 5.39
N ASN A 107 1.10 -4.35 5.88
CA ASN A 107 0.12 -5.14 6.63
C ASN A 107 -0.26 -4.45 7.94
N VAL A 108 -1.55 -4.30 8.18
CA VAL A 108 -2.10 -3.75 9.44
C VAL A 108 -2.50 -4.90 10.36
N THR A 109 -3.15 -5.92 9.80
CA THR A 109 -3.59 -7.15 10.47
C THR A 109 -3.49 -8.34 9.50
N GLY A 110 -4.00 -9.50 9.87
CA GLY A 110 -3.97 -10.70 9.04
C GLY A 110 -2.75 -11.59 9.35
N PRO A 111 -2.80 -12.35 10.46
CA PRO A 111 -1.66 -13.19 10.89
C PRO A 111 -1.23 -14.23 9.86
N GLU A 112 -2.17 -14.71 9.03
CA GLU A 112 -1.88 -15.68 7.97
C GLU A 112 -1.06 -15.06 6.83
N LEU A 113 -1.44 -13.85 6.39
CA LEU A 113 -0.69 -13.11 5.38
C LEU A 113 0.69 -12.72 5.90
N ARG A 114 0.78 -12.30 7.16
CA ARG A 114 2.08 -12.01 7.77
C ARG A 114 2.95 -13.25 7.84
N ALA A 115 2.43 -14.40 8.29
CA ALA A 115 3.20 -15.63 8.34
C ALA A 115 3.73 -16.03 6.96
N TRP A 116 2.91 -15.88 5.90
CA TRP A 116 3.36 -16.11 4.54
C TRP A 116 4.50 -15.16 4.11
N VAL A 117 4.42 -13.86 4.48
CA VAL A 117 5.52 -12.90 4.20
C VAL A 117 6.76 -13.25 5.02
N ASP A 118 6.60 -13.62 6.30
CA ASP A 118 7.72 -14.01 7.17
C ASP A 118 8.45 -15.24 6.59
N ASP A 119 7.71 -16.30 6.18
CA ASP A 119 8.26 -17.49 5.54
C ASP A 119 8.99 -17.17 4.23
N LEU A 120 8.37 -16.30 3.40
CA LEU A 120 8.97 -15.84 2.14
C LEU A 120 10.29 -15.09 2.39
N CYS A 121 10.33 -14.23 3.39
CA CYS A 121 11.51 -13.45 3.74
C CYS A 121 12.61 -14.34 4.34
N ASP A 122 12.25 -15.29 5.22
CA ASP A 122 13.20 -16.23 5.81
C ASP A 122 13.89 -17.08 4.73
N ASP A 123 13.15 -17.55 3.73
CA ASP A 123 13.69 -18.34 2.61
C ASP A 123 14.67 -17.54 1.72
N LEU A 124 14.58 -16.22 1.73
CA LEU A 124 15.39 -15.31 0.91
C LEU A 124 16.44 -14.52 1.72
N ASP A 125 16.65 -14.85 2.99
CA ASP A 125 17.54 -14.11 3.91
C ASP A 125 17.18 -12.61 3.99
N LEU A 126 15.87 -12.27 3.93
CA LEU A 126 15.34 -10.92 4.06
C LEU A 126 14.81 -10.66 5.46
N THR A 127 14.86 -9.42 5.91
CA THR A 127 14.27 -8.97 7.17
C THR A 127 12.96 -8.23 6.90
N PRO A 128 11.79 -8.77 7.25
CA PRO A 128 10.53 -8.07 7.07
C PRO A 128 10.29 -7.01 8.15
N VAL A 129 9.79 -5.86 7.75
CA VAL A 129 9.41 -4.73 8.62
C VAL A 129 7.95 -4.37 8.38
N TYR A 130 7.18 -4.28 9.45
CA TYR A 130 5.74 -4.03 9.43
C TYR A 130 5.39 -2.76 10.21
N PRO A 131 5.55 -1.56 9.64
CA PRO A 131 5.39 -0.31 10.37
C PRO A 131 3.98 -0.04 10.89
N LEU A 132 2.95 -0.72 10.35
CA LEU A 132 1.55 -0.55 10.71
C LEU A 132 0.99 -1.67 11.58
N TRP A 133 1.75 -2.76 11.77
CA TRP A 133 1.29 -3.96 12.44
C TRP A 133 0.83 -3.70 13.89
N ASP A 134 -0.28 -4.33 14.29
CA ASP A 134 -0.92 -4.17 15.61
C ASP A 134 -1.26 -2.71 15.98
N GLY A 135 -1.23 -1.79 15.02
CA GLY A 135 -1.66 -0.42 15.24
C GLY A 135 -3.18 -0.33 15.44
N ASN A 136 -3.63 0.62 16.26
CA ASN A 136 -5.05 0.90 16.37
C ASN A 136 -5.58 1.42 15.02
N PRO A 137 -6.58 0.76 14.38
CA PRO A 137 -6.99 1.11 13.02
C PRO A 137 -7.53 2.55 12.88
N ILE A 138 -8.22 3.07 13.90
CA ILE A 138 -8.74 4.44 13.90
C ILE A 138 -7.57 5.44 13.99
N GLU A 139 -6.60 5.17 14.85
CA GLU A 139 -5.42 6.03 14.99
C GLU A 139 -4.55 6.00 13.75
N LEU A 140 -4.39 4.83 13.10
CA LEU A 140 -3.66 4.71 11.83
C LEU A 140 -4.36 5.52 10.73
N TYR A 141 -5.68 5.38 10.60
CA TYR A 141 -6.48 6.12 9.64
C TYR A 141 -6.33 7.64 9.84
N ARG A 142 -6.58 8.14 11.06
CA ARG A 142 -6.44 9.56 11.37
C ARG A 142 -5.02 10.06 11.17
N SER A 143 -4.03 9.29 11.60
CA SER A 143 -2.63 9.66 11.42
C SER A 143 -2.25 9.77 9.94
N PHE A 144 -2.84 8.97 9.06
CA PHE A 144 -2.66 9.08 7.61
C PHE A 144 -3.14 10.44 7.09
N ILE A 145 -4.38 10.83 7.37
CA ILE A 145 -4.92 12.13 6.92
C ILE A 145 -4.29 13.33 7.62
N GLU A 146 -4.02 13.26 8.93
CA GLU A 146 -3.35 14.32 9.69
C GLU A 146 -1.92 14.61 9.22
N ARG A 147 -1.26 13.61 8.63
CA ARG A 147 0.07 13.77 8.01
C ARG A 147 0.00 14.42 6.63
N GLY A 148 -1.18 14.74 6.14
CA GLY A 148 -1.39 15.40 4.84
C GLY A 148 -1.43 14.43 3.66
N PHE A 149 -1.60 13.14 3.89
CA PHE A 149 -1.89 12.22 2.80
C PHE A 149 -3.30 12.43 2.28
N GLU A 150 -3.43 12.36 0.96
CA GLU A 150 -4.72 12.35 0.27
C GLU A 150 -4.84 11.06 -0.55
N ALA A 151 -5.96 10.37 -0.39
CA ALA A 151 -6.29 9.18 -1.17
C ALA A 151 -7.71 9.22 -1.70
N ARG A 152 -7.96 8.48 -2.78
CA ARG A 152 -9.28 8.26 -3.34
C ARG A 152 -9.68 6.81 -3.17
N ILE A 153 -10.94 6.57 -2.83
CA ILE A 153 -11.53 5.25 -2.76
C ILE A 153 -11.80 4.78 -4.19
N VAL A 154 -11.12 3.72 -4.64
CA VAL A 154 -11.19 3.26 -6.03
C VAL A 154 -11.88 1.92 -6.21
N LYS A 155 -12.11 1.20 -5.11
CA LYS A 155 -12.90 -0.03 -5.10
C LYS A 155 -13.64 -0.12 -3.77
N ILE A 156 -14.87 -0.60 -3.81
CA ILE A 156 -15.71 -0.89 -2.63
C ILE A 156 -16.38 -2.25 -2.80
N ASP A 157 -16.67 -2.90 -1.68
CA ASP A 157 -17.65 -3.96 -1.60
C ASP A 157 -19.05 -3.33 -1.51
N ALA A 158 -19.81 -3.37 -2.60
CA ALA A 158 -21.11 -2.70 -2.71
C ALA A 158 -22.21 -3.33 -1.82
N GLU A 159 -21.99 -4.50 -1.25
CA GLU A 159 -22.88 -5.11 -0.25
C GLU A 159 -22.70 -4.48 1.14
N ARG A 160 -21.52 -3.89 1.40
CA ARG A 160 -21.11 -3.37 2.71
C ARG A 160 -20.96 -1.84 2.73
N VAL A 161 -20.45 -1.28 1.63
CA VAL A 161 -20.13 0.16 1.51
C VAL A 161 -21.03 0.80 0.47
N ALA A 162 -21.69 1.91 0.82
CA ALA A 162 -22.59 2.61 -0.09
C ALA A 162 -21.85 3.19 -1.31
N ASP A 163 -22.46 3.06 -2.50
CA ASP A 163 -21.92 3.48 -3.82
C ASP A 163 -21.36 4.89 -3.86
N ARG A 164 -21.97 5.81 -3.08
CA ARG A 164 -21.53 7.21 -3.03
C ARG A 164 -20.08 7.41 -2.59
N TRP A 165 -19.50 6.42 -1.93
CA TRP A 165 -18.13 6.48 -1.47
C TRP A 165 -17.10 6.10 -2.54
N LEU A 166 -17.55 5.49 -3.64
CA LEU A 166 -16.64 5.24 -4.75
C LEU A 166 -16.19 6.57 -5.38
N GLY A 167 -14.89 6.78 -5.44
CA GLY A 167 -14.28 8.03 -5.92
C GLY A 167 -14.17 9.13 -4.86
N ALA A 168 -14.79 8.97 -3.71
CA ALA A 168 -14.71 9.93 -2.62
C ALA A 168 -13.29 10.02 -2.02
N PRO A 169 -12.94 11.14 -1.37
CA PRO A 169 -11.72 11.23 -0.60
C PRO A 169 -11.75 10.31 0.61
N LEU A 170 -10.58 9.94 1.07
CA LEU A 170 -10.37 9.27 2.35
C LEU A 170 -10.26 10.35 3.43
N ASP A 171 -11.35 10.65 4.13
CA ASP A 171 -11.46 11.73 5.09
C ASP A 171 -12.21 11.31 6.37
N GLU A 172 -12.43 12.24 7.32
CA GLU A 172 -13.15 11.96 8.56
C GLU A 172 -14.63 11.59 8.32
N GLU A 173 -15.28 12.10 7.27
CA GLU A 173 -16.67 11.74 6.98
C GLU A 173 -16.79 10.27 6.59
N PHE A 174 -15.82 9.75 5.81
CA PHE A 174 -15.77 8.33 5.48
C PHE A 174 -15.42 7.48 6.70
N LEU A 175 -14.51 7.94 7.57
CA LEU A 175 -14.21 7.24 8.82
C LEU A 175 -15.46 7.12 9.71
N ASP A 176 -16.20 8.22 9.90
CA ASP A 176 -17.44 8.21 10.67
C ASP A 176 -18.47 7.23 10.06
N TYR A 177 -18.57 7.19 8.73
CA TYR A 177 -19.41 6.21 8.04
C TYR A 177 -18.98 4.78 8.31
N LEU A 178 -17.68 4.45 8.23
CA LEU A 178 -17.17 3.12 8.51
C LEU A 178 -17.51 2.69 9.94
N LEU A 179 -17.26 3.54 10.91
CA LEU A 179 -17.54 3.28 12.34
C LEU A 179 -19.05 3.10 12.61
N ALA A 180 -19.89 3.92 11.97
CA ALA A 180 -21.34 3.82 12.13
C ALA A 180 -21.95 2.54 11.53
N ASN A 181 -21.22 1.85 10.64
CA ASN A 181 -21.65 0.61 9.99
C ASN A 181 -20.82 -0.62 10.42
N ASP A 182 -20.07 -0.53 11.53
CA ASP A 182 -19.22 -1.59 12.05
C ASP A 182 -18.22 -2.14 11.00
N LEU A 183 -17.71 -1.26 10.12
CA LEU A 183 -16.72 -1.59 9.09
C LEU A 183 -15.30 -1.30 9.58
N HIS A 184 -14.32 -2.05 9.06
CA HIS A 184 -12.94 -1.88 9.50
C HIS A 184 -12.34 -0.57 8.97
N PRO A 185 -11.82 0.34 9.84
CA PRO A 185 -11.31 1.66 9.42
C PRO A 185 -10.24 1.59 8.34
N MET A 186 -9.38 0.57 8.37
CA MET A 186 -8.32 0.40 7.36
C MET A 186 -8.73 -0.50 6.18
N GLY A 187 -9.97 -0.99 6.10
CA GLY A 187 -10.46 -1.78 4.97
C GLY A 187 -9.84 -3.18 4.84
N GLU A 188 -9.36 -3.76 5.95
CA GLU A 188 -8.58 -5.01 5.95
C GLU A 188 -9.39 -6.26 5.56
N PHE A 189 -10.71 -6.17 5.59
CA PHE A 189 -11.60 -7.26 5.19
C PHE A 189 -12.23 -7.05 3.81
N GLY A 190 -11.59 -6.22 2.97
CA GLY A 190 -12.02 -5.97 1.60
C GLY A 190 -13.15 -4.94 1.46
N GLU A 191 -13.45 -4.17 2.52
CA GLU A 191 -14.49 -3.14 2.47
C GLU A 191 -14.25 -2.13 1.37
N TYR A 192 -13.00 -1.69 1.22
CA TYR A 192 -12.61 -0.72 0.22
C TYR A 192 -11.11 -0.78 -0.10
N HIS A 193 -10.73 -0.27 -1.28
CA HIS A 193 -9.34 -0.03 -1.67
C HIS A 193 -9.15 1.42 -2.11
N THR A 194 -7.92 1.90 -2.01
CA THR A 194 -7.58 3.30 -2.28
C THR A 194 -6.40 3.43 -3.23
N VAL A 195 -6.32 4.58 -3.87
CA VAL A 195 -5.09 5.10 -4.50
C VAL A 195 -4.70 6.39 -3.80
N THR A 196 -3.45 6.50 -3.38
CA THR A 196 -2.90 7.71 -2.76
C THR A 196 -2.44 8.66 -3.85
N ILE A 197 -2.87 9.93 -3.76
CA ILE A 197 -2.65 10.93 -4.80
C ILE A 197 -1.80 12.11 -4.36
N ASP A 198 -1.62 12.28 -3.04
CA ASP A 198 -0.78 13.33 -2.47
C ASP A 198 -0.33 12.94 -1.07
N GLY A 199 0.70 13.61 -0.57
CA GLY A 199 1.21 13.42 0.77
C GLY A 199 2.71 13.65 0.88
N PRO A 200 3.29 13.50 2.08
CA PRO A 200 4.69 13.85 2.35
C PRO A 200 5.73 12.96 1.64
N LEU A 201 5.31 11.89 0.96
CA LEU A 201 6.17 11.06 0.11
C LEU A 201 6.37 11.63 -1.29
N PHE A 202 5.48 12.49 -1.75
CA PHE A 202 5.43 12.92 -3.14
C PHE A 202 5.97 14.35 -3.29
N GLU A 203 6.88 14.56 -4.26
CA GLU A 203 7.31 15.92 -4.62
C GLU A 203 6.19 16.70 -5.31
N THR A 204 5.33 16.00 -6.04
CA THR A 204 4.20 16.57 -6.76
C THR A 204 2.97 15.69 -6.60
N ARG A 205 1.80 16.33 -6.48
CA ARG A 205 0.51 15.64 -6.48
C ARG A 205 0.35 14.80 -7.76
N ILE A 206 -0.23 13.61 -7.61
CA ILE A 206 -0.56 12.73 -8.73
C ILE A 206 -1.94 13.14 -9.27
N PRO A 207 -2.01 13.78 -10.44
CA PRO A 207 -3.28 14.23 -10.98
C PRO A 207 -4.06 13.02 -11.52
N ILE A 208 -5.20 12.74 -10.94
CA ILE A 208 -6.09 11.67 -11.39
C ILE A 208 -7.49 12.19 -11.66
N ARG A 209 -8.19 11.55 -12.58
CA ARG A 209 -9.63 11.71 -12.81
C ARG A 209 -10.31 10.36 -12.79
N ILE A 210 -11.56 10.34 -12.34
CA ILE A 210 -12.41 9.16 -12.40
C ILE A 210 -13.29 9.30 -13.65
N THR A 211 -13.13 8.36 -14.59
CA THR A 211 -13.76 8.41 -15.90
C THR A 211 -14.95 7.47 -16.03
N GLY A 212 -15.09 6.54 -15.10
CA GLY A 212 -16.18 5.56 -15.13
C GLY A 212 -16.18 4.65 -13.90
N ARG A 213 -17.01 3.64 -13.97
CA ARG A 213 -17.05 2.54 -12.99
C ARG A 213 -17.43 1.23 -13.65
N THR A 214 -16.95 0.13 -13.09
CA THR A 214 -17.32 -1.25 -13.47
C THR A 214 -17.77 -2.01 -12.24
N THR A 215 -18.52 -3.08 -12.45
CA THR A 215 -18.95 -4.00 -11.38
C THR A 215 -18.33 -5.37 -11.65
N ASP A 216 -17.78 -5.97 -10.61
CA ASP A 216 -17.23 -7.32 -10.63
C ASP A 216 -17.70 -8.05 -9.37
N ASP A 217 -18.60 -9.02 -9.53
CA ASP A 217 -19.38 -9.63 -8.45
C ASP A 217 -20.00 -8.57 -7.52
N SER A 218 -19.62 -8.54 -6.24
CA SER A 218 -20.04 -7.52 -5.27
C SER A 218 -19.17 -6.26 -5.28
N ALA A 219 -18.07 -6.25 -6.02
CA ALA A 219 -17.16 -5.13 -6.06
C ALA A 219 -17.60 -4.07 -7.07
N LEU A 220 -17.61 -2.81 -6.64
CA LEU A 220 -17.75 -1.65 -7.51
C LEU A 220 -16.38 -0.96 -7.62
N ILE A 221 -15.89 -0.84 -8.86
CA ILE A 221 -14.52 -0.40 -9.15
C ILE A 221 -14.56 0.89 -9.98
N ALA A 222 -13.86 1.93 -9.56
CA ALA A 222 -13.69 3.15 -10.33
C ALA A 222 -12.67 2.97 -11.46
N THR A 223 -13.00 3.44 -12.64
CA THR A 223 -12.01 3.63 -13.69
C THR A 223 -11.27 4.92 -13.41
N VAL A 224 -9.96 4.81 -13.17
CA VAL A 224 -9.11 5.94 -12.78
C VAL A 224 -8.03 6.12 -13.85
N GLU A 225 -7.81 7.34 -14.29
CA GLU A 225 -6.79 7.70 -15.28
C GLU A 225 -5.94 8.86 -14.75
N LEU A 226 -4.69 8.99 -15.23
CA LEU A 226 -3.93 10.22 -15.03
C LEU A 226 -4.62 11.37 -15.76
N ASP A 227 -4.62 12.53 -15.14
CA ASP A 227 -5.09 13.78 -15.74
C ASP A 227 -3.88 14.54 -16.29
N ASP A 228 -3.96 15.04 -17.55
CA ASP A 228 -2.87 15.70 -18.26
C ASP A 228 -2.53 17.09 -17.68
#